data_f185a09829ae968404189ece67679632
#
_entry.id   f185a09829ae968404189ece67679632
#
_cell.length_a   1.000
_cell.length_b   1.000
_cell.length_c   1.000
_cell.angle_alpha   90.00
_cell.angle_beta   90.00
_cell.angle_gamma   90.00
#
_symmetry.space_group_name_H-M   'P 1'
#
loop_
_entity.id
_entity.type
_entity.pdbx_description
1 polymer ?
#
loop_
_entity_poly.entity_id
_entity_poly.type
_entity_poly.pdbx_seq_one_letter_code
_entity_poly.pdbx_strand_id
1 'polypeptide(L)'
;FRARNNLFPGRTVQADYNFYRDLGPRLEDGETTTLDLAAGLRWDLNEAWRLEQQLAYGRIASDHTRRNLINMPALAAALASNDPNIAFNPFGAGAFTNPATIASIRGFGHSDLLSETWSVSLKADGPLFSLPAGDVRLALGGDYRHEFFEISEVSFTTTAAPTPSTSSKNDRNVEAAFAEVLVPLFGPGLPPPIGERVDLSLAGRYERYSDFGETFNPKVGLRWDLSDALSLRASYGQSFRAPNLSDLDPDGTLARRQVRGLN
;
A
#
# COMPACT_ATOMS: atom_id res chain seq x y z
N PHE A 1 2.43 27.56 -21.44
CA PHE A 1 3.58 28.40 -21.18
C PHE A 1 3.36 29.78 -21.85
N ARG A 2 3.47 30.85 -21.07
CA ARG A 2 3.32 32.24 -21.61
C ARG A 2 4.67 32.92 -21.50
N ALA A 3 5.35 33.13 -22.63
CA ALA A 3 6.56 33.92 -22.69
C ALA A 3 6.21 35.41 -22.97
N ARG A 4 6.84 36.32 -22.25
CA ARG A 4 6.90 37.71 -22.70
C ARG A 4 7.89 37.78 -23.87
N ASN A 5 7.42 38.11 -25.03
CA ASN A 5 8.25 38.23 -26.21
C ASN A 5 8.52 39.69 -26.51
N ASN A 6 9.78 40.12 -26.47
CA ASN A 6 10.18 41.49 -26.82
C ASN A 6 10.03 41.79 -28.32
N LEU A 7 9.85 40.76 -29.18
CA LEU A 7 9.58 40.93 -30.60
C LEU A 7 8.16 41.45 -30.87
N PHE A 8 7.23 41.28 -29.92
CA PHE A 8 5.85 41.78 -30.03
C PHE A 8 5.44 42.44 -28.71
N PRO A 9 5.88 43.70 -28.48
CA PRO A 9 5.56 44.43 -27.27
C PRO A 9 4.05 44.48 -27.04
N GLY A 10 3.59 44.11 -25.86
CA GLY A 10 2.18 44.11 -25.46
C GLY A 10 1.36 42.90 -25.88
N ARG A 11 1.93 41.89 -26.52
CA ARG A 11 1.25 40.63 -26.85
C ARG A 11 1.78 39.45 -26.01
N THR A 12 0.88 38.62 -25.55
CA THR A 12 1.23 37.32 -24.91
C THR A 12 1.25 36.27 -26.03
N VAL A 13 2.38 35.58 -26.18
CA VAL A 13 2.50 34.44 -27.09
C VAL A 13 2.42 33.15 -26.24
N GLN A 14 1.55 32.27 -26.66
CA GLN A 14 1.51 30.90 -26.11
C GLN A 14 2.30 30.00 -27.04
N ALA A 15 3.27 29.26 -26.49
CA ALA A 15 4.07 28.31 -27.25
C ALA A 15 4.11 26.96 -26.50
N ASP A 16 3.92 25.89 -27.26
CA ASP A 16 4.19 24.55 -26.80
C ASP A 16 5.66 24.21 -27.11
N TYR A 17 6.43 23.82 -26.09
CA TYR A 17 7.84 23.55 -26.23
C TYR A 17 8.19 22.17 -25.72
N ASN A 18 8.95 21.44 -26.53
CA ASN A 18 9.42 20.09 -26.14
C ASN A 18 10.88 20.18 -25.64
N PHE A 19 11.06 20.03 -24.33
CA PHE A 19 12.36 20.10 -23.66
C PHE A 19 13.26 18.87 -23.89
N TYR A 20 12.83 17.87 -24.64
CA TYR A 20 13.61 16.66 -24.90
C TYR A 20 15.01 16.98 -25.51
N ARG A 21 15.09 18.02 -26.35
CA ARG A 21 16.36 18.40 -26.98
C ARG A 21 17.31 19.09 -26.03
N ASP A 22 16.79 19.81 -25.03
CA ASP A 22 17.61 20.57 -24.07
C ASP A 22 17.99 19.75 -22.85
N LEU A 23 17.05 19.04 -22.30
CA LEU A 23 17.22 18.28 -21.07
C LEU A 23 17.50 16.78 -21.29
N GLY A 24 17.23 16.29 -22.50
CA GLY A 24 17.23 14.87 -22.81
C GLY A 24 15.92 14.18 -22.39
N PRO A 25 15.87 12.83 -22.51
CA PRO A 25 14.71 12.07 -22.07
C PRO A 25 14.53 12.19 -20.56
N ARG A 26 13.30 12.15 -20.10
CA ARG A 26 13.03 11.89 -18.70
C ARG A 26 13.62 10.53 -18.34
N LEU A 27 14.43 10.49 -17.31
CA LEU A 27 15.00 9.27 -16.76
C LEU A 27 14.36 9.00 -15.41
N GLU A 28 14.10 7.75 -15.16
CA GLU A 28 13.54 7.25 -13.93
C GLU A 28 14.35 6.02 -13.52
N ASP A 29 15.10 6.17 -12.45
CA ASP A 29 15.97 5.12 -11.90
C ASP A 29 15.43 4.76 -10.52
N GLY A 30 15.37 3.48 -10.20
CA GLY A 30 14.95 3.05 -8.88
C GLY A 30 15.49 1.68 -8.54
N GLU A 31 15.76 1.48 -7.27
CA GLU A 31 16.10 0.20 -6.68
C GLU A 31 15.12 -0.12 -5.55
N THR A 32 14.64 -1.35 -5.53
CA THR A 32 13.81 -1.85 -4.43
C THR A 32 14.42 -3.11 -3.88
N THR A 33 14.73 -3.09 -2.60
CA THR A 33 15.19 -4.27 -1.85
C THR A 33 14.05 -4.77 -0.98
N THR A 34 13.76 -6.06 -1.09
CA THR A 34 12.76 -6.74 -0.25
C THR A 34 13.44 -7.85 0.53
N LEU A 35 13.13 -7.91 1.84
CA LEU A 35 13.54 -8.99 2.73
C LEU A 35 12.31 -9.52 3.44
N ASP A 36 12.05 -10.82 3.29
CA ASP A 36 10.98 -11.52 3.98
C ASP A 36 11.55 -12.72 4.73
N LEU A 37 11.28 -12.78 6.04
CA LEU A 37 11.68 -13.86 6.92
C LEU A 37 10.44 -14.40 7.62
N ALA A 38 10.33 -15.73 7.69
CA ALA A 38 9.28 -16.40 8.46
C ALA A 38 9.83 -17.63 9.14
N ALA A 39 9.39 -17.85 10.38
CA ALA A 39 9.69 -19.05 11.15
C ALA A 39 8.43 -19.52 11.88
N GLY A 40 8.25 -20.81 12.00
CA GLY A 40 7.10 -21.39 12.68
C GLY A 40 7.48 -22.62 13.48
N LEU A 41 6.77 -22.80 14.59
CA LEU A 41 6.86 -23.98 15.43
C LEU A 41 5.48 -24.61 15.55
N ARG A 42 5.44 -25.91 15.56
CA ARG A 42 4.23 -26.70 15.76
C ARG A 42 4.47 -27.70 16.86
N TRP A 43 3.55 -27.75 17.78
CA TRP A 43 3.53 -28.73 18.88
C TRP A 43 2.21 -29.49 18.85
N ASP A 44 2.28 -30.80 18.82
CA ASP A 44 1.16 -31.66 19.12
C ASP A 44 1.11 -31.81 20.64
N LEU A 45 0.19 -31.07 21.29
CA LEU A 45 0.05 -31.08 22.77
C LEU A 45 -0.41 -32.43 23.26
N ASN A 46 -1.23 -33.12 22.46
CA ASN A 46 -1.65 -34.51 22.61
C ASN A 46 -2.13 -35.01 21.22
N GLU A 47 -2.73 -36.18 21.13
CA GLU A 47 -3.24 -36.78 19.88
C GLU A 47 -4.34 -35.93 19.21
N ALA A 48 -4.98 -35.00 19.95
CA ALA A 48 -6.14 -34.25 19.51
C ALA A 48 -5.87 -32.76 19.32
N TRP A 49 -5.00 -32.15 20.15
CA TRP A 49 -4.75 -30.73 20.19
C TRP A 49 -3.39 -30.35 19.62
N ARG A 50 -3.39 -29.35 18.79
CA ARG A 50 -2.22 -28.74 18.14
C ARG A 50 -2.07 -27.31 18.53
N LEU A 51 -0.84 -26.87 18.74
CA LEU A 51 -0.44 -25.47 18.93
C LEU A 51 0.53 -25.07 17.81
N GLU A 52 0.28 -23.95 17.19
CA GLU A 52 1.13 -23.37 16.15
C GLU A 52 1.55 -21.97 16.56
N GLN A 53 2.83 -21.67 16.45
CA GLN A 53 3.39 -20.32 16.60
C GLN A 53 4.06 -19.93 15.30
N GLN A 54 3.86 -18.69 14.88
CA GLN A 54 4.54 -18.10 13.71
C GLN A 54 5.15 -16.76 14.08
N LEU A 55 6.32 -16.50 13.51
CA LEU A 55 7.01 -15.23 13.55
C LEU A 55 7.26 -14.83 12.10
N ALA A 56 7.01 -13.58 11.76
CA ALA A 56 7.30 -13.05 10.44
C ALA A 56 7.89 -11.65 10.54
N TYR A 57 8.79 -11.34 9.64
CA TYR A 57 9.36 -10.03 9.41
C TYR A 57 9.44 -9.76 7.92
N GLY A 58 8.95 -8.60 7.49
CA GLY A 58 9.05 -8.12 6.12
C GLY A 58 9.60 -6.70 6.11
N ARG A 59 10.47 -6.42 5.15
CA ARG A 59 11.04 -5.09 4.92
C ARG A 59 11.10 -4.81 3.44
N ILE A 60 10.62 -3.63 3.04
CA ILE A 60 10.77 -3.07 1.71
C ILE A 60 11.46 -1.72 1.84
N ALA A 61 12.61 -1.58 1.17
CA ALA A 61 13.30 -0.31 1.04
C ALA A 61 13.40 0.03 -0.44
N SER A 62 12.93 1.21 -0.83
CA SER A 62 12.93 1.66 -2.22
C SER A 62 13.53 3.06 -2.30
N ASP A 63 14.50 3.21 -3.19
CA ASP A 63 15.08 4.47 -3.64
C ASP A 63 14.60 4.73 -5.06
N HIS A 64 14.17 5.95 -5.33
CA HIS A 64 13.63 6.30 -6.63
C HIS A 64 14.03 7.72 -7.04
N THR A 65 14.70 7.86 -8.17
CA THR A 65 15.18 9.13 -8.68
C THR A 65 14.62 9.42 -10.08
N ARG A 66 13.99 10.58 -10.22
CA ARG A 66 13.53 11.12 -11.51
C ARG A 66 14.44 12.27 -11.92
N ARG A 67 15.01 12.17 -13.11
CA ARG A 67 15.95 13.16 -13.66
C ARG A 67 15.39 13.82 -14.91
N ASN A 68 16.06 14.91 -15.32
CA ASN A 68 15.69 15.70 -16.50
C ASN A 68 14.25 16.24 -16.41
N LEU A 69 13.82 16.58 -15.20
CA LEU A 69 12.61 17.34 -14.93
C LEU A 69 12.88 18.83 -15.20
N ILE A 70 11.84 19.62 -15.20
CA ILE A 70 11.95 21.07 -15.37
C ILE A 70 11.82 21.76 -14.01
N ASN A 71 12.81 22.59 -13.66
CA ASN A 71 12.66 23.55 -12.57
C ASN A 71 11.88 24.77 -13.08
N MET A 72 10.62 24.84 -12.70
CA MET A 72 9.71 25.88 -13.21
C MET A 72 10.11 27.31 -12.81
N PRO A 73 10.52 27.61 -11.58
CA PRO A 73 11.04 28.93 -11.21
C PRO A 73 12.29 29.33 -12.01
N ALA A 74 13.25 28.44 -12.19
CA ALA A 74 14.44 28.71 -12.96
C ALA A 74 14.11 28.94 -14.44
N LEU A 75 13.22 28.15 -15.02
CA LEU A 75 12.72 28.36 -16.37
C LEU A 75 12.01 29.71 -16.51
N ALA A 76 11.15 30.05 -15.56
CA ALA A 76 10.44 31.35 -15.58
C ALA A 76 11.42 32.54 -15.52
N ALA A 77 12.45 32.45 -14.67
CA ALA A 77 13.51 33.46 -14.57
C ALA A 77 14.31 33.58 -15.88
N ALA A 78 14.70 32.44 -16.48
CA ALA A 78 15.44 32.42 -17.74
C ALA A 78 14.63 32.99 -18.92
N LEU A 79 13.32 32.74 -18.94
CA LEU A 79 12.42 33.30 -19.96
C LEU A 79 12.16 34.79 -19.81
N ALA A 80 12.26 35.29 -18.57
CA ALA A 80 12.09 36.74 -18.31
C ALA A 80 13.37 37.53 -18.53
N SER A 81 14.53 36.86 -18.68
CA SER A 81 15.83 37.51 -18.84
C SER A 81 16.02 38.11 -20.22
N ASN A 82 16.63 39.32 -20.27
CA ASN A 82 17.09 39.95 -21.49
C ASN A 82 18.59 39.72 -21.74
N ASP A 83 19.30 39.09 -20.79
CA ASP A 83 20.72 38.77 -20.94
C ASP A 83 20.85 37.48 -21.79
N PRO A 84 21.52 37.53 -22.96
CA PRO A 84 21.67 36.35 -23.81
C PRO A 84 22.43 35.20 -23.16
N ASN A 85 23.22 35.46 -22.08
CA ASN A 85 23.92 34.43 -21.36
C ASN A 85 23.02 33.68 -20.37
N ILE A 86 21.86 34.24 -20.02
CA ILE A 86 20.94 33.69 -19.01
C ILE A 86 19.59 33.31 -19.66
N ALA A 87 19.22 34.04 -20.72
CA ALA A 87 17.90 33.87 -21.36
C ALA A 87 17.70 32.48 -21.94
N PHE A 88 16.52 31.91 -21.74
CA PHE A 88 16.09 30.70 -22.45
C PHE A 88 15.40 31.10 -23.75
N ASN A 89 15.87 30.56 -24.88
CA ASN A 89 15.30 30.81 -26.19
C ASN A 89 14.30 29.73 -26.61
N PRO A 90 12.99 29.96 -26.52
CA PRO A 90 11.98 28.96 -26.89
C PRO A 90 11.77 28.84 -28.43
N PHE A 91 12.40 29.70 -29.23
CA PHE A 91 12.23 29.73 -30.69
C PHE A 91 13.38 29.04 -31.43
N GLY A 92 14.46 28.73 -30.76
CA GLY A 92 15.59 27.95 -31.29
C GLY A 92 15.46 26.48 -30.94
N ALA A 93 15.95 25.60 -31.78
CA ALA A 93 15.96 24.16 -31.56
C ALA A 93 17.03 23.75 -30.51
N GLY A 94 17.12 24.42 -29.38
CA GLY A 94 18.13 24.21 -28.32
C GLY A 94 19.50 24.83 -28.62
N ALA A 95 19.79 25.14 -29.88
CA ALA A 95 21.12 25.57 -30.33
C ALA A 95 21.53 27.00 -29.89
N PHE A 96 20.61 27.78 -29.35
CA PHE A 96 20.84 29.19 -28.99
C PHE A 96 20.65 29.53 -27.52
N THR A 97 20.39 28.53 -26.69
CA THR A 97 20.36 28.70 -25.22
C THR A 97 21.71 28.32 -24.64
N ASN A 98 22.24 29.16 -23.75
CA ASN A 98 23.50 28.88 -23.08
C ASN A 98 23.40 27.54 -22.30
N PRO A 99 24.39 26.64 -22.41
CA PRO A 99 24.40 25.38 -21.67
C PRO A 99 24.27 25.55 -20.15
N ALA A 100 24.78 26.65 -19.58
CA ALA A 100 24.62 26.97 -18.17
C ALA A 100 23.15 27.25 -17.82
N THR A 101 22.39 27.89 -18.72
CA THR A 101 20.96 28.11 -18.56
C THR A 101 20.20 26.79 -18.64
N ILE A 102 20.55 25.92 -19.59
CA ILE A 102 19.97 24.56 -19.68
C ILE A 102 20.21 23.79 -18.39
N ALA A 103 21.45 23.85 -17.86
CA ALA A 103 21.78 23.20 -16.60
C ALA A 103 20.96 23.76 -15.41
N SER A 104 20.75 25.08 -15.36
CA SER A 104 20.03 25.74 -14.27
C SER A 104 18.52 25.40 -14.24
N ILE A 105 17.93 25.16 -15.40
CA ILE A 105 16.49 24.77 -15.50
C ILE A 105 16.26 23.27 -15.34
N ARG A 106 17.32 22.48 -15.21
CA ARG A 106 17.23 21.03 -15.02
C ARG A 106 16.85 20.71 -13.58
N GLY A 107 15.68 20.13 -13.40
CA GLY A 107 15.18 19.67 -12.13
C GLY A 107 15.32 18.16 -11.94
N PHE A 108 15.09 17.73 -10.71
CA PHE A 108 15.02 16.32 -10.34
C PHE A 108 14.00 16.12 -9.21
N GLY A 109 13.64 14.87 -8.96
CA GLY A 109 12.92 14.41 -7.78
C GLY A 109 13.57 13.15 -7.28
N HIS A 110 13.68 12.99 -5.98
CA HIS A 110 14.21 11.82 -5.32
C HIS A 110 13.27 11.43 -4.17
N SER A 111 12.99 10.14 -4.03
CA SER A 111 12.17 9.64 -2.94
C SER A 111 12.75 8.35 -2.37
N ASP A 112 12.82 8.31 -1.05
CA ASP A 112 13.14 7.14 -0.25
C ASP A 112 11.89 6.64 0.43
N LEU A 113 11.65 5.34 0.37
CA LEU A 113 10.54 4.68 1.04
C LEU A 113 11.07 3.51 1.87
N LEU A 114 10.62 3.42 3.10
CA LEU A 114 10.85 2.28 3.97
C LEU A 114 9.50 1.80 4.52
N SER A 115 9.22 0.52 4.34
CA SER A 115 8.09 -0.16 4.95
C SER A 115 8.58 -1.41 5.66
N GLU A 116 8.23 -1.54 6.93
CA GLU A 116 8.59 -2.69 7.76
C GLU A 116 7.36 -3.24 8.45
N THR A 117 7.30 -4.55 8.57
CA THR A 117 6.25 -5.25 9.31
C THR A 117 6.86 -6.42 10.04
N TRP A 118 6.54 -6.57 11.32
CA TRP A 118 6.81 -7.81 12.03
C TRP A 118 5.56 -8.29 12.76
N SER A 119 5.44 -9.59 12.90
CA SER A 119 4.28 -10.20 13.55
C SER A 119 4.64 -11.46 14.31
N VAL A 120 3.87 -11.71 15.34
CA VAL A 120 3.84 -12.97 16.07
C VAL A 120 2.40 -13.45 16.14
N SER A 121 2.17 -14.72 15.87
CA SER A 121 0.85 -15.33 16.02
C SER A 121 0.95 -16.65 16.78
N LEU A 122 -0.12 -16.96 17.53
CA LEU A 122 -0.30 -18.19 18.25
C LEU A 122 -1.70 -18.71 17.95
N LYS A 123 -1.80 -19.98 17.57
CA LYS A 123 -3.07 -20.65 17.26
C LYS A 123 -3.10 -22.02 17.89
N ALA A 124 -4.21 -22.37 18.52
CA ALA A 124 -4.48 -23.72 18.98
C ALA A 124 -5.74 -24.24 18.28
N ASP A 125 -5.71 -25.52 17.88
CA ASP A 125 -6.88 -26.19 17.31
C ASP A 125 -7.00 -27.65 17.80
N GLY A 126 -8.24 -28.07 17.95
CA GLY A 126 -8.56 -29.43 18.39
C GLY A 126 -10.05 -29.68 18.56
N PRO A 127 -10.46 -30.93 18.89
CA PRO A 127 -11.84 -31.23 19.22
C PRO A 127 -12.17 -30.75 20.63
N LEU A 128 -13.42 -30.26 20.82
CA LEU A 128 -13.98 -29.89 22.11
C LEU A 128 -14.73 -31.04 22.74
N PHE A 129 -15.67 -31.63 22.01
CA PHE A 129 -16.49 -32.76 22.40
C PHE A 129 -17.12 -33.41 21.18
N SER A 130 -17.61 -34.65 21.32
CA SER A 130 -18.24 -35.39 20.23
C SER A 130 -19.75 -35.27 20.29
N LEU A 131 -20.39 -35.07 19.14
CA LEU A 131 -21.80 -35.20 18.89
C LEU A 131 -22.07 -36.49 18.11
N PRO A 132 -23.33 -36.93 17.99
CA PRO A 132 -23.66 -38.08 17.13
C PRO A 132 -23.26 -37.90 15.66
N ALA A 133 -23.17 -36.64 15.20
CA ALA A 133 -22.78 -36.28 13.85
C ALA A 133 -21.26 -36.15 13.63
N GLY A 134 -20.47 -36.20 14.70
CA GLY A 134 -19.02 -36.04 14.69
C GLY A 134 -18.50 -35.06 15.74
N ASP A 135 -17.22 -34.78 15.70
CA ASP A 135 -16.58 -33.90 16.70
C ASP A 135 -16.84 -32.43 16.42
N VAL A 136 -17.26 -31.69 17.44
CA VAL A 136 -17.19 -30.23 17.47
C VAL A 136 -15.74 -29.83 17.60
N ARG A 137 -15.23 -29.04 16.65
CA ARG A 137 -13.85 -28.59 16.64
C ARG A 137 -13.75 -27.10 16.93
N LEU A 138 -12.71 -26.71 17.66
CA LEU A 138 -12.40 -25.33 17.97
C LEU A 138 -11.02 -24.98 17.40
N ALA A 139 -10.91 -23.83 16.76
CA ALA A 139 -9.65 -23.15 16.55
C ALA A 139 -9.74 -21.78 17.25
N LEU A 140 -8.71 -21.42 17.98
CA LEU A 140 -8.61 -20.10 18.62
C LEU A 140 -7.17 -19.62 18.55
N GLY A 141 -7.00 -18.30 18.55
CA GLY A 141 -5.67 -17.75 18.51
C GLY A 141 -5.68 -16.24 18.65
N GLY A 142 -4.47 -15.71 18.63
CA GLY A 142 -4.22 -14.28 18.63
C GLY A 142 -2.99 -13.97 17.83
N ASP A 143 -2.90 -12.74 17.38
CA ASP A 143 -1.71 -12.22 16.75
C ASP A 143 -1.45 -10.77 17.19
N TYR A 144 -0.18 -10.42 17.14
CA TYR A 144 0.30 -9.06 17.29
C TYR A 144 1.14 -8.70 16.07
N ARG A 145 0.90 -7.53 15.50
CA ARG A 145 1.61 -7.01 14.34
C ARG A 145 1.98 -5.56 14.57
N HIS A 146 3.23 -5.24 14.26
CA HIS A 146 3.71 -3.86 14.17
C HIS A 146 4.00 -3.54 12.71
N GLU A 147 3.46 -2.42 12.25
CA GLU A 147 3.65 -1.88 10.91
C GLU A 147 4.31 -0.52 11.01
N PHE A 148 5.31 -0.30 10.17
CA PHE A 148 6.04 0.95 10.06
C PHE A 148 6.11 1.37 8.60
N PHE A 149 5.94 2.66 8.36
CA PHE A 149 6.05 3.26 7.03
C PHE A 149 6.72 4.63 7.15
N GLU A 150 7.72 4.85 6.30
CA GLU A 150 8.40 6.13 6.17
C GLU A 150 8.61 6.43 4.69
N ILE A 151 8.28 7.64 4.28
CA ILE A 151 8.59 8.17 2.95
C ILE A 151 9.22 9.55 3.11
N SER A 152 10.26 9.79 2.35
CA SER A 152 10.94 11.08 2.26
C SER A 152 11.11 11.44 0.79
N GLU A 153 10.66 12.63 0.41
CA GLU A 153 10.83 13.13 -0.95
C GLU A 153 11.58 14.47 -0.95
N VAL A 154 12.51 14.60 -1.88
CA VAL A 154 13.18 15.85 -2.20
C VAL A 154 12.84 16.23 -3.63
N SER A 155 12.44 17.47 -3.85
CA SER A 155 12.13 17.99 -5.18
C SER A 155 12.93 19.24 -5.50
N PHE A 156 13.38 19.31 -6.73
CA PHE A 156 13.99 20.51 -7.34
C PHE A 156 13.25 20.87 -8.63
N THR A 157 11.95 21.08 -8.52
CA THR A 157 11.08 21.39 -9.66
C THR A 157 10.29 22.70 -9.46
N THR A 158 10.07 23.10 -8.21
CA THR A 158 9.19 24.23 -7.85
C THR A 158 9.87 25.29 -6.97
N THR A 159 11.11 25.08 -6.60
CA THR A 159 11.87 25.94 -5.67
C THR A 159 13.22 26.31 -6.25
N ALA A 160 13.86 27.35 -5.70
CA ALA A 160 15.17 27.81 -6.15
C ALA A 160 16.34 26.90 -5.70
N ALA A 161 16.09 26.03 -4.71
CA ALA A 161 17.02 25.01 -4.22
C ALA A 161 16.28 23.70 -4.00
N PRO A 162 16.98 22.54 -4.00
CA PRO A 162 16.36 21.28 -3.59
C PRO A 162 15.76 21.40 -2.18
N THR A 163 14.48 21.03 -2.06
CA THR A 163 13.76 21.14 -0.79
C THR A 163 12.98 19.85 -0.54
N PRO A 164 12.81 19.45 0.73
CA PRO A 164 11.85 18.41 1.08
C PRO A 164 10.47 18.79 0.55
N SER A 165 9.86 17.88 -0.19
CA SER A 165 8.51 18.06 -0.75
C SER A 165 7.46 17.26 0.00
N THR A 166 7.86 16.12 0.58
CA THR A 166 7.03 15.25 1.39
C THR A 166 7.94 14.53 2.38
N SER A 167 7.47 14.42 3.60
CA SER A 167 8.06 13.53 4.61
C SER A 167 6.92 13.04 5.49
N SER A 168 6.70 11.74 5.51
CA SER A 168 5.67 11.11 6.34
C SER A 168 6.27 9.89 7.03
N LYS A 169 5.99 9.78 8.32
CA LYS A 169 6.42 8.66 9.14
C LYS A 169 5.27 8.24 10.04
N ASN A 170 4.82 7.01 9.84
CA ASN A 170 3.69 6.45 10.55
C ASN A 170 4.03 5.05 11.05
N ASP A 171 3.52 4.70 12.20
CA ASP A 171 3.56 3.34 12.73
C ASP A 171 2.23 2.94 13.36
N ARG A 172 2.01 1.65 13.45
CA ARG A 172 0.78 1.10 13.99
C ARG A 172 1.03 -0.26 14.62
N ASN A 173 0.40 -0.48 15.77
CA ASN A 173 0.29 -1.77 16.41
C ASN A 173 -1.11 -2.33 16.19
N VAL A 174 -1.19 -3.61 15.89
CA VAL A 174 -2.45 -4.34 15.72
C VAL A 174 -2.42 -5.56 16.63
N GLU A 175 -3.37 -5.62 17.53
CA GLU A 175 -3.63 -6.77 18.40
C GLU A 175 -4.89 -7.46 17.91
N ALA A 176 -4.85 -8.78 17.74
CA ALA A 176 -6.02 -9.52 17.29
C ALA A 176 -6.23 -10.79 18.09
N ALA A 177 -7.51 -11.13 18.27
CA ALA A 177 -7.94 -12.42 18.78
C ALA A 177 -9.02 -12.99 17.86
N PHE A 178 -8.99 -14.29 17.64
CA PHE A 178 -9.99 -14.97 16.83
C PHE A 178 -10.38 -16.32 17.41
N ALA A 179 -11.59 -16.73 17.09
CA ALA A 179 -12.07 -18.08 17.37
C ALA A 179 -12.96 -18.57 16.21
N GLU A 180 -12.87 -19.86 15.93
CA GLU A 180 -13.73 -20.55 14.97
C GLU A 180 -14.18 -21.88 15.57
N VAL A 181 -15.48 -22.13 15.50
CA VAL A 181 -16.10 -23.41 15.93
C VAL A 181 -16.72 -24.06 14.71
N LEU A 182 -16.37 -25.30 14.47
CA LEU A 182 -17.01 -26.17 13.48
C LEU A 182 -17.92 -27.16 14.21
N VAL A 183 -19.22 -27.10 13.89
CA VAL A 183 -20.26 -27.96 14.49
C VAL A 183 -20.82 -28.86 13.41
N PRO A 184 -20.61 -30.18 13.48
CA PRO A 184 -21.30 -31.13 12.64
C PRO A 184 -22.76 -31.27 13.11
N LEU A 185 -23.69 -30.73 12.31
CA LEU A 185 -25.12 -30.78 12.63
C LEU A 185 -25.77 -32.10 12.21
N PHE A 186 -25.21 -32.69 11.15
CA PHE A 186 -25.67 -33.95 10.58
C PHE A 186 -24.49 -34.72 10.00
N GLY A 187 -24.50 -36.08 10.11
CA GLY A 187 -23.39 -36.91 9.65
C GLY A 187 -23.70 -38.42 9.73
N PRO A 188 -22.70 -39.30 9.53
CA PRO A 188 -22.87 -40.72 9.30
C PRO A 188 -23.56 -41.54 10.41
N GLY A 189 -23.69 -40.95 11.60
CA GLY A 189 -24.37 -41.61 12.75
C GLY A 189 -25.88 -41.36 12.84
N LEU A 190 -26.45 -40.57 11.95
CA LEU A 190 -27.84 -40.16 11.98
C LEU A 190 -28.61 -40.64 10.75
N PRO A 191 -29.92 -41.00 10.85
CA PRO A 191 -30.70 -41.45 9.71
C PRO A 191 -30.84 -40.30 8.69
N PRO A 192 -30.70 -40.56 7.39
CA PRO A 192 -30.67 -39.52 6.35
C PRO A 192 -32.06 -39.03 5.97
N PRO A 193 -32.48 -37.82 6.37
CA PRO A 193 -33.52 -37.15 5.61
C PRO A 193 -32.99 -36.03 4.71
N ILE A 194 -31.78 -35.54 4.92
CA ILE A 194 -31.31 -34.29 4.29
C ILE A 194 -29.90 -34.36 3.67
N GLY A 195 -29.43 -35.54 3.31
CA GLY A 195 -28.10 -35.75 2.72
C GLY A 195 -27.16 -36.48 3.67
N GLU A 196 -25.86 -36.48 3.35
CA GLU A 196 -24.85 -37.26 4.05
C GLU A 196 -24.20 -36.49 5.22
N ARG A 197 -24.03 -35.18 5.09
CA ARG A 197 -23.37 -34.35 6.07
C ARG A 197 -23.84 -32.89 6.02
N VAL A 198 -23.97 -32.27 7.17
CA VAL A 198 -24.18 -30.82 7.33
C VAL A 198 -23.25 -30.32 8.41
N ASP A 199 -22.37 -29.38 8.04
CA ASP A 199 -21.48 -28.70 8.96
C ASP A 199 -21.79 -27.21 9.03
N LEU A 200 -21.81 -26.67 10.25
CA LEU A 200 -21.92 -25.23 10.52
C LEU A 200 -20.59 -24.72 11.05
N SER A 201 -20.05 -23.70 10.41
CA SER A 201 -18.87 -22.95 10.88
C SER A 201 -19.28 -21.58 11.40
N LEU A 202 -18.86 -21.25 12.61
CA LEU A 202 -19.04 -19.95 13.26
C LEU A 202 -17.67 -19.39 13.61
N ALA A 203 -17.33 -18.21 13.09
CA ALA A 203 -16.06 -17.58 13.37
C ALA A 203 -16.24 -16.11 13.75
N GLY A 204 -15.32 -15.59 14.53
CA GLY A 204 -15.23 -14.18 14.88
C GLY A 204 -13.77 -13.77 15.04
N ARG A 205 -13.44 -12.58 14.57
CA ARG A 205 -12.14 -11.96 14.76
C ARG A 205 -12.35 -10.55 15.30
N TYR A 206 -11.71 -10.27 16.42
CA TYR A 206 -11.60 -8.96 17.02
C TYR A 206 -10.20 -8.41 16.77
N GLU A 207 -10.10 -7.15 16.37
CA GLU A 207 -8.83 -6.46 16.14
C GLU A 207 -8.87 -5.09 16.80
N ARG A 208 -7.76 -4.73 17.43
CA ARG A 208 -7.52 -3.41 18.01
C ARG A 208 -6.30 -2.79 17.34
N TYR A 209 -6.51 -1.62 16.81
CA TYR A 209 -5.49 -0.82 16.11
C TYR A 209 -5.12 0.37 16.99
N SER A 210 -3.83 0.70 17.07
CA SER A 210 -3.36 1.82 17.90
C SER A 210 -3.76 3.19 17.38
N ASP A 211 -4.12 3.30 16.10
CA ASP A 211 -4.35 4.57 15.39
C ASP A 211 -5.83 4.90 15.17
N PHE A 212 -6.73 3.92 15.03
CA PHE A 212 -8.13 4.23 14.71
C PHE A 212 -9.19 3.46 15.52
N GLY A 213 -8.81 2.52 16.38
CA GLY A 213 -9.72 1.82 17.28
C GLY A 213 -9.92 0.35 16.99
N GLU A 214 -11.12 -0.16 17.07
CA GLU A 214 -11.43 -1.58 17.17
C GLU A 214 -12.38 -2.04 16.08
N THR A 215 -12.25 -3.31 15.67
CA THR A 215 -13.16 -3.95 14.72
C THR A 215 -13.55 -5.33 15.19
N PHE A 216 -14.77 -5.76 14.86
CA PHE A 216 -15.21 -7.14 15.04
C PHE A 216 -15.81 -7.66 13.74
N ASN A 217 -15.28 -8.77 13.25
CA ASN A 217 -15.59 -9.37 11.96
C ASN A 217 -16.16 -10.78 12.16
N PRO A 218 -17.50 -10.95 12.25
CA PRO A 218 -18.12 -12.25 12.34
C PRO A 218 -18.24 -12.92 10.97
N LYS A 219 -18.22 -14.26 10.98
CA LYS A 219 -18.45 -15.10 9.80
C LYS A 219 -19.26 -16.33 10.18
N VAL A 220 -20.21 -16.68 9.33
CA VAL A 220 -20.95 -17.95 9.40
C VAL A 220 -20.81 -18.68 8.08
N GLY A 221 -20.62 -19.99 8.13
CA GLY A 221 -20.53 -20.86 6.96
C GLY A 221 -21.38 -22.11 7.16
N LEU A 222 -21.97 -22.58 6.09
CA LEU A 222 -22.72 -23.84 6.02
C LEU A 222 -22.12 -24.67 4.89
N ARG A 223 -21.82 -25.92 5.18
CA ARG A 223 -21.51 -26.94 4.19
C ARG A 223 -22.56 -28.04 4.27
N TRP A 224 -23.12 -28.37 3.12
CA TRP A 224 -24.14 -29.42 3.01
C TRP A 224 -23.75 -30.39 1.89
N ASP A 225 -23.34 -31.59 2.28
CA ASP A 225 -23.06 -32.70 1.38
C ASP A 225 -24.36 -33.51 1.19
N LEU A 226 -24.98 -33.36 0.03
CA LEU A 226 -26.22 -34.04 -0.31
C LEU A 226 -25.95 -35.49 -0.73
N SER A 227 -24.82 -35.74 -1.38
CA SER A 227 -24.33 -37.05 -1.81
C SER A 227 -22.82 -36.95 -2.05
N ASP A 228 -22.16 -38.09 -2.28
CA ASP A 228 -20.75 -38.13 -2.71
C ASP A 228 -20.44 -37.26 -3.93
N ALA A 229 -21.43 -37.01 -4.79
CA ALA A 229 -21.27 -36.23 -6.02
C ALA A 229 -21.66 -34.76 -5.88
N LEU A 230 -22.38 -34.34 -4.84
CA LEU A 230 -22.95 -33.01 -4.73
C LEU A 230 -22.78 -32.42 -3.32
N SER A 231 -22.01 -31.34 -3.25
CA SER A 231 -21.85 -30.52 -2.04
C SER A 231 -22.24 -29.06 -2.30
N LEU A 232 -23.05 -28.50 -1.43
CA LEU A 232 -23.41 -27.08 -1.43
C LEU A 232 -22.67 -26.36 -0.30
N ARG A 233 -22.24 -25.12 -0.58
CA ARG A 233 -21.59 -24.26 0.42
C ARG A 233 -22.16 -22.86 0.36
N ALA A 234 -22.45 -22.31 1.53
CA ALA A 234 -22.87 -20.93 1.69
C ALA A 234 -22.06 -20.28 2.82
N SER A 235 -21.73 -19.03 2.67
CA SER A 235 -21.08 -18.26 3.76
C SER A 235 -21.52 -16.81 3.73
N TYR A 236 -21.59 -16.24 4.91
CA TYR A 236 -21.77 -14.81 5.13
C TYR A 236 -20.73 -14.33 6.13
N GLY A 237 -20.14 -13.17 5.90
CA GLY A 237 -19.18 -12.58 6.81
C GLY A 237 -19.02 -11.09 6.59
N GLN A 238 -18.53 -10.43 7.61
CA GLN A 238 -18.11 -9.04 7.55
C GLN A 238 -16.59 -8.99 7.49
N SER A 239 -16.05 -8.02 6.79
CA SER A 239 -14.63 -7.76 6.74
C SER A 239 -14.38 -6.27 6.85
N PHE A 240 -13.28 -5.91 7.49
CA PHE A 240 -12.80 -4.55 7.61
C PHE A 240 -11.40 -4.46 6.98
N ARG A 241 -11.14 -3.33 6.33
CA ARG A 241 -9.82 -2.99 5.85
C ARG A 241 -9.39 -1.67 6.50
N ALA A 242 -8.32 -1.71 7.26
CA ALA A 242 -7.70 -0.51 7.80
C ALA A 242 -7.16 0.39 6.67
N PRO A 243 -7.17 1.72 6.83
CA PRO A 243 -6.41 2.62 5.96
C PRO A 243 -4.94 2.20 5.91
N ASN A 244 -4.29 2.37 4.75
CA ASN A 244 -2.84 2.13 4.68
C ASN A 244 -2.11 3.19 5.51
N LEU A 245 -0.93 2.87 6.05
CA LEU A 245 -0.10 3.85 6.77
C LEU A 245 0.32 5.01 5.86
N SER A 246 0.47 4.78 4.56
CA SER A 246 0.71 5.82 3.56
C SER A 246 -0.44 6.82 3.40
N ASP A 247 -1.66 6.43 3.79
CA ASP A 247 -2.86 7.27 3.67
C ASP A 247 -3.08 8.13 4.93
N LEU A 248 -2.34 7.86 6.01
CA LEU A 248 -2.38 8.56 7.29
C LEU A 248 -1.43 9.78 7.31
N ASP A 249 -1.48 10.59 6.25
CA ASP A 249 -0.67 11.80 6.19
C ASP A 249 -1.28 12.89 7.10
N PRO A 250 -0.60 13.31 8.18
CA PRO A 250 -1.10 14.34 9.10
C PRO A 250 -1.31 15.70 8.43
N ASP A 251 -0.61 15.97 7.34
CA ASP A 251 -0.73 17.23 6.59
C ASP A 251 -1.76 17.20 5.45
N GLY A 252 -2.38 16.04 5.19
CA GLY A 252 -3.42 15.86 4.19
C GLY A 252 -2.98 16.13 2.73
N THR A 253 -1.67 16.13 2.48
CA THR A 253 -1.09 16.47 1.18
C THR A 253 -1.35 15.37 0.15
N LEU A 254 -1.35 14.12 0.56
CA LEU A 254 -1.62 12.97 -0.29
C LEU A 254 -3.10 12.84 -0.62
N ALA A 255 -4.00 13.11 0.33
CA ALA A 255 -5.45 13.05 0.13
C ALA A 255 -5.95 14.08 -0.90
N ARG A 256 -5.29 15.24 -1.03
CA ARG A 256 -5.66 16.29 -2.00
C ARG A 256 -5.34 15.94 -3.46
N ARG A 257 -4.46 14.98 -3.72
CA ARG A 257 -4.14 14.56 -5.10
C ARG A 257 -5.18 13.64 -5.72
N GLN A 258 -5.91 12.86 -4.94
CA GLN A 258 -6.91 11.91 -5.45
C GLN A 258 -8.25 12.54 -5.83
N VAL A 259 -8.62 13.69 -5.28
CA VAL A 259 -9.93 14.32 -5.50
C VAL A 259 -10.00 15.20 -6.75
N ARG A 260 -8.90 15.50 -7.43
CA ARG A 260 -8.89 16.33 -8.65
C ARG A 260 -9.14 15.58 -9.97
N GLY A 261 -9.45 14.29 -9.92
CA GLY A 261 -9.65 13.45 -11.11
C GLY A 261 -11.10 13.08 -11.43
N LEU A 262 -12.08 13.64 -10.73
CA LEU A 262 -13.50 13.40 -11.00
C LEU A 262 -14.24 14.72 -11.26
N ASN A 263 -14.14 15.19 -12.50
CA ASN A 263 -15.13 16.01 -13.20
C ASN A 263 -14.99 15.76 -14.70
#